data_608ce94d237fee795e4c83f4b4bd3e68
#
_entry.id   608ce94d237fee795e4c83f4b4bd3e68
#
_cell.length_a   1.000
_cell.length_b   1.000
_cell.length_c   1.000
_cell.angle_alpha   90.00
_cell.angle_beta   90.00
_cell.angle_gamma   90.00
#
_symmetry.space_group_name_H-M   'P 1'
#
loop_
_entity.id
_entity.type
_entity.pdbx_description
1 polymer ?
#
loop_
_entity_poly.entity_id
_entity_poly.type
_entity_poly.pdbx_seq_one_letter_code
_entity_poly.pdbx_strand_id
1 'polypeptide(L)'
;GVYHAQFTSPKIAGANSDKIVELDGGTVPNAIPGLASALVRADASTLTDTDSIKVEDAGVEDDGTKLARINATGKGGHASMPEGTVNAIGLLVTYLLDNNICGEAERDFLTFSQQLCSTTDGTGTGIQSSDDKFGPLTCISGTIRTKGDVYVQTVDSRYPTSTTGEAI
;
A
#
# COMPACT_ATOMS: atom_id res chain seq x y z
N GLY A 1 19.63 -5.27 12.48
CA GLY A 1 18.93 -4.11 13.00
C GLY A 1 17.52 -3.96 12.47
N VAL A 2 16.76 -3.05 13.02
CA VAL A 2 15.38 -2.74 12.64
C VAL A 2 15.28 -1.24 12.38
N TYR A 3 14.63 -0.87 11.28
CA TYR A 3 14.37 0.51 10.92
C TYR A 3 12.90 0.67 10.54
N HIS A 4 12.25 1.69 11.10
CA HIS A 4 10.86 2.04 10.79
C HIS A 4 10.81 3.42 10.14
N ALA A 5 10.04 3.55 9.07
CA ALA A 5 9.81 4.82 8.40
C ALA A 5 8.33 5.06 8.19
N GLN A 6 7.95 6.32 8.10
CA GLN A 6 6.62 6.75 7.68
C GLN A 6 6.76 7.70 6.50
N PHE A 7 5.90 7.50 5.51
CA PHE A 7 5.79 8.38 4.35
C PHE A 7 4.41 9.01 4.36
N THR A 8 4.38 10.33 4.35
CA THR A 8 3.14 11.11 4.31
C THR A 8 2.96 11.68 2.91
N SER A 9 1.80 11.44 2.32
CA SER A 9 1.45 11.98 1.00
C SER A 9 1.26 13.49 1.04
N PRO A 10 1.22 14.16 -0.13
CA PRO A 10 0.60 15.47 -0.23
C PRO A 10 -0.87 15.42 0.23
N LYS A 11 -1.52 16.56 0.33
CA LYS A 11 -2.93 16.69 0.78
C LYS A 11 -3.89 16.26 -0.34
N ILE A 12 -3.96 14.95 -0.59
CA ILE A 12 -4.72 14.34 -1.69
C ILE A 12 -5.80 13.37 -1.21
N ALA A 13 -6.06 13.29 0.09
CA ALA A 13 -7.05 12.37 0.68
C ALA A 13 -8.29 13.13 1.17
N GLY A 14 -9.33 12.38 1.54
CA GLY A 14 -10.55 12.91 2.14
C GLY A 14 -11.24 13.93 1.25
N ALA A 15 -11.52 15.11 1.81
CA ALA A 15 -12.18 16.19 1.09
C ALA A 15 -11.35 16.78 -0.06
N ASN A 16 -10.02 16.62 -0.02
CA ASN A 16 -9.11 17.11 -1.07
C ASN A 16 -8.85 16.06 -2.16
N SER A 17 -9.41 14.86 -2.04
CA SER A 17 -9.17 13.79 -3.01
C SER A 17 -9.87 14.07 -4.35
N ASP A 18 -9.23 13.63 -5.43
CA ASP A 18 -9.87 13.60 -6.75
C ASP A 18 -10.76 12.35 -6.87
N LYS A 19 -10.17 11.16 -6.93
CA LYS A 19 -10.92 9.90 -7.08
C LYS A 19 -10.80 8.97 -5.87
N ILE A 20 -9.73 9.06 -5.11
CA ILE A 20 -9.49 8.16 -3.98
C ILE A 20 -9.75 8.89 -2.68
N VAL A 21 -10.88 8.61 -2.04
CA VAL A 21 -11.28 9.27 -0.78
C VAL A 21 -10.52 8.70 0.40
N GLU A 22 -10.40 7.37 0.48
CA GLU A 22 -9.73 6.68 1.57
C GLU A 22 -8.87 5.52 1.05
N LEU A 23 -7.72 5.30 1.70
CA LEU A 23 -6.89 4.11 1.57
C LEU A 23 -6.56 3.61 2.97
N ASP A 24 -6.84 2.33 3.23
CA ASP A 24 -6.55 1.70 4.50
C ASP A 24 -6.08 0.27 4.29
N GLY A 25 -5.07 -0.15 5.01
CA GLY A 25 -4.57 -1.51 4.92
C GLY A 25 -3.59 -1.86 6.01
N GLY A 26 -3.58 -3.15 6.35
CA GLY A 26 -2.71 -3.70 7.37
C GLY A 26 -3.19 -3.47 8.80
N THR A 27 -2.58 -4.18 9.74
CA THR A 27 -2.90 -4.07 11.18
C THR A 27 -1.79 -3.39 11.96
N VAL A 28 -0.56 -3.81 11.76
CA VAL A 28 0.63 -3.29 12.44
C VAL A 28 1.78 -3.13 11.44
N PRO A 29 2.72 -2.19 11.70
CA PRO A 29 3.81 -1.90 10.75
C PRO A 29 4.76 -3.06 10.47
N ASN A 30 4.91 -4.00 11.40
CA ASN A 30 5.83 -5.12 11.29
C ASN A 30 5.20 -6.42 10.76
N ALA A 31 4.01 -6.32 10.20
CA ALA A 31 3.33 -7.45 9.56
C ALA A 31 2.97 -7.10 8.11
N ILE A 32 3.16 -8.05 7.19
CA ILE A 32 2.71 -7.91 5.82
C ILE A 32 1.18 -7.94 5.82
N PRO A 33 0.51 -6.94 5.24
CA PRO A 33 -0.94 -6.84 5.30
C PRO A 33 -1.62 -7.89 4.44
N GLY A 34 -2.58 -8.61 5.03
CA GLY A 34 -3.45 -9.55 4.31
C GLY A 34 -4.72 -8.90 3.78
N LEU A 35 -5.07 -7.72 4.26
CA LEU A 35 -6.27 -6.97 3.85
C LEU A 35 -5.95 -5.51 3.62
N ALA A 36 -6.55 -4.94 2.59
CA ALA A 36 -6.51 -3.50 2.33
C ALA A 36 -7.80 -3.08 1.60
N SER A 37 -8.20 -1.82 1.77
CA SER A 37 -9.39 -1.31 1.10
C SER A 37 -9.24 0.15 0.69
N ALA A 38 -10.00 0.53 -0.34
CA ALA A 38 -10.11 1.90 -0.79
C ALA A 38 -11.58 2.29 -0.93
N LEU A 39 -11.91 3.53 -0.60
CA LEU A 39 -13.17 4.17 -0.97
C LEU A 39 -12.88 5.12 -2.12
N VAL A 40 -13.51 4.92 -3.27
CA VAL A 40 -13.21 5.65 -4.49
C VAL A 40 -14.47 6.24 -5.13
N ARG A 41 -14.28 7.36 -5.84
CA ARG A 41 -15.30 7.95 -6.69
C ARG A 41 -15.33 7.24 -8.04
N ALA A 42 -16.09 6.17 -8.11
CA ALA A 42 -16.24 5.34 -9.30
C ALA A 42 -17.58 4.61 -9.25
N ASP A 43 -18.07 4.21 -10.41
CA ASP A 43 -19.25 3.36 -10.53
C ASP A 43 -18.82 1.90 -10.41
N ALA A 44 -19.23 1.22 -9.35
CA ALA A 44 -18.88 -0.17 -9.11
C ALA A 44 -19.27 -1.10 -10.26
N SER A 45 -20.36 -0.78 -10.97
CA SER A 45 -20.83 -1.60 -12.11
C SER A 45 -19.87 -1.60 -13.30
N THR A 46 -18.95 -0.64 -13.37
CA THR A 46 -17.94 -0.54 -14.43
C THR A 46 -16.64 -1.25 -14.10
N LEU A 47 -16.53 -1.79 -12.88
CA LEU A 47 -15.32 -2.43 -12.37
C LEU A 47 -15.54 -3.94 -12.23
N THR A 48 -14.47 -4.70 -12.39
CA THR A 48 -14.51 -6.16 -12.39
C THR A 48 -13.77 -6.71 -11.18
N ASP A 49 -14.37 -7.68 -10.49
CA ASP A 49 -13.68 -8.45 -9.45
C ASP A 49 -12.55 -9.28 -10.08
N THR A 50 -11.53 -9.55 -9.26
CA THR A 50 -10.46 -10.52 -9.57
C THR A 50 -10.41 -11.55 -8.45
N ASP A 51 -9.48 -12.49 -8.52
CA ASP A 51 -9.27 -13.47 -7.45
C ASP A 51 -8.90 -12.79 -6.11
N SER A 52 -8.25 -11.63 -6.18
CA SER A 52 -7.77 -10.89 -5.00
C SER A 52 -8.56 -9.62 -4.69
N ILE A 53 -9.41 -9.17 -5.61
CA ILE A 53 -10.12 -7.89 -5.50
C ILE A 53 -11.63 -8.12 -5.57
N LYS A 54 -12.33 -7.56 -4.59
CA LYS A 54 -13.81 -7.47 -4.58
C LYS A 54 -14.23 -6.02 -4.62
N VAL A 55 -15.16 -5.71 -5.53
CA VAL A 55 -15.72 -4.37 -5.70
C VAL A 55 -17.15 -4.35 -5.16
N GLU A 56 -17.47 -3.34 -4.36
CA GLU A 56 -18.80 -3.15 -3.79
C GLU A 56 -19.30 -1.75 -4.08
N ASP A 57 -20.59 -1.62 -4.32
CA ASP A 57 -21.26 -0.32 -4.35
C ASP A 57 -21.21 0.29 -2.93
N ALA A 58 -20.72 1.52 -2.81
CA ALA A 58 -20.62 2.23 -1.54
C ALA A 58 -21.57 3.45 -1.47
N GLY A 59 -22.57 3.50 -2.34
CA GLY A 59 -23.57 4.55 -2.34
C GLY A 59 -23.18 5.73 -3.20
N VAL A 60 -23.65 6.90 -2.80
CA VAL A 60 -23.42 8.16 -3.53
C VAL A 60 -23.09 9.28 -2.55
N GLU A 61 -22.32 10.26 -3.02
CA GLU A 61 -22.11 11.51 -2.30
C GLU A 61 -23.36 12.43 -2.45
N ASP A 62 -23.39 13.52 -1.68
CA ASP A 62 -24.51 14.49 -1.69
C ASP A 62 -24.79 15.07 -3.09
N ASP A 63 -23.75 15.19 -3.92
CA ASP A 63 -23.85 15.69 -5.29
C ASP A 63 -24.24 14.59 -6.32
N GLY A 64 -24.48 13.36 -5.87
CA GLY A 64 -24.81 12.23 -6.73
C GLY A 64 -23.62 11.47 -7.31
N THR A 65 -22.39 11.83 -6.96
CA THR A 65 -21.19 11.09 -7.38
C THR A 65 -21.21 9.69 -6.80
N LYS A 66 -21.09 8.67 -7.63
CA LYS A 66 -21.08 7.26 -7.20
C LYS A 66 -19.80 6.91 -6.50
N LEU A 67 -19.92 6.14 -5.43
CA LEU A 67 -18.80 5.61 -4.64
C LEU A 67 -18.73 4.10 -4.76
N ALA A 68 -17.53 3.59 -4.80
CA ALA A 68 -17.25 2.15 -4.74
C ALA A 68 -16.23 1.86 -3.64
N ARG A 69 -16.36 0.72 -2.99
CA ARG A 69 -15.36 0.18 -2.09
C ARG A 69 -14.63 -0.95 -2.78
N ILE A 70 -13.32 -0.88 -2.76
CA ILE A 70 -12.44 -1.87 -3.38
C ILE A 70 -11.67 -2.57 -2.26
N ASN A 71 -11.90 -3.87 -2.12
CA ASN A 71 -11.30 -4.68 -1.07
C ASN A 71 -10.27 -5.62 -1.69
N ALA A 72 -9.04 -5.58 -1.18
CA ALA A 72 -7.97 -6.47 -1.58
C ALA A 72 -7.67 -7.49 -0.49
N THR A 73 -7.53 -8.74 -0.88
CA THR A 73 -7.13 -9.85 -0.02
C THR A 73 -5.83 -10.42 -0.53
N GLY A 74 -4.79 -10.34 0.28
CA GLY A 74 -3.49 -10.94 0.03
C GLY A 74 -3.24 -12.12 0.95
N LYS A 75 -1.98 -12.30 1.33
CA LYS A 75 -1.57 -13.29 2.30
C LYS A 75 -0.56 -12.66 3.26
N GLY A 76 -1.01 -12.39 4.48
CA GLY A 76 -0.20 -11.73 5.50
C GLY A 76 0.86 -12.62 6.12
N GLY A 77 1.77 -12.01 6.86
CA GLY A 77 2.85 -12.66 7.60
C GLY A 77 3.73 -11.67 8.32
N HIS A 78 4.70 -12.16 9.10
CA HIS A 78 5.63 -11.30 9.81
C HIS A 78 6.67 -10.69 8.84
N ALA A 79 7.02 -9.43 9.05
CA ALA A 79 7.94 -8.71 8.18
C ALA A 79 9.33 -9.33 8.08
N SER A 80 9.78 -10.05 9.12
CA SER A 80 11.08 -10.73 9.12
C SER A 80 11.10 -12.03 8.30
N MET A 81 9.93 -12.56 7.94
CA MET A 81 9.77 -13.81 7.19
C MET A 81 8.75 -13.61 6.06
N PRO A 82 9.09 -12.83 5.02
CA PRO A 82 8.12 -12.42 4.00
C PRO A 82 7.84 -13.48 2.93
N GLU A 83 8.51 -14.62 2.95
CA GLU A 83 8.33 -15.66 1.93
C GLU A 83 6.90 -16.20 1.92
N GLY A 84 6.34 -16.37 0.72
CA GLY A 84 4.98 -16.87 0.53
C GLY A 84 3.88 -15.87 0.85
N THR A 85 4.22 -14.65 1.22
CA THR A 85 3.25 -13.59 1.49
C THR A 85 2.91 -12.79 0.24
N VAL A 86 1.72 -12.17 0.25
CA VAL A 86 1.26 -11.26 -0.82
C VAL A 86 0.70 -10.02 -0.15
N ASN A 87 1.35 -8.87 -0.35
CA ASN A 87 0.98 -7.61 0.28
C ASN A 87 -0.33 -7.07 -0.31
N ALA A 88 -1.38 -7.00 0.50
CA ALA A 88 -2.70 -6.52 0.06
C ALA A 88 -2.68 -5.05 -0.36
N ILE A 89 -1.83 -4.22 0.24
CA ILE A 89 -1.66 -2.81 -0.18
C ILE A 89 -1.15 -2.77 -1.63
N GLY A 90 -0.15 -3.60 -1.96
CA GLY A 90 0.38 -3.70 -3.31
C GLY A 90 -0.68 -4.14 -4.33
N LEU A 91 -1.50 -5.12 -3.99
CA LEU A 91 -2.63 -5.55 -4.82
C LEU A 91 -3.63 -4.43 -5.05
N LEU A 92 -3.99 -3.70 -4.00
CA LEU A 92 -4.95 -2.61 -4.06
C LEU A 92 -4.45 -1.48 -4.95
N VAL A 93 -3.24 -0.97 -4.71
CA VAL A 93 -2.70 0.15 -5.48
C VAL A 93 -2.48 -0.22 -6.94
N THR A 94 -2.08 -1.45 -7.22
CA THR A 94 -1.95 -1.96 -8.60
C THR A 94 -3.30 -1.97 -9.31
N TYR A 95 -4.36 -2.44 -8.64
CA TYR A 95 -5.71 -2.41 -9.21
C TYR A 95 -6.17 -0.99 -9.52
N LEU A 96 -5.95 -0.04 -8.61
CA LEU A 96 -6.33 1.36 -8.81
C LEU A 96 -5.58 1.98 -10.00
N LEU A 97 -4.29 1.69 -10.14
CA LEU A 97 -3.48 2.17 -11.26
C LEU A 97 -3.94 1.56 -12.59
N ASP A 98 -4.10 0.24 -12.64
CA ASP A 98 -4.46 -0.49 -13.85
C ASP A 98 -5.84 -0.10 -14.39
N ASN A 99 -6.77 0.24 -13.51
CA ASN A 99 -8.12 0.67 -13.87
C ASN A 99 -8.26 2.19 -13.96
N ASN A 100 -7.15 2.93 -13.83
CA ASN A 100 -7.12 4.38 -13.89
C ASN A 100 -8.10 5.06 -12.91
N ILE A 101 -8.22 4.51 -11.71
CA ILE A 101 -9.05 5.05 -10.62
C ILE A 101 -8.19 5.98 -9.77
N CYS A 102 -7.70 7.05 -10.37
CA CYS A 102 -6.86 8.03 -9.68
C CYS A 102 -6.72 9.29 -10.54
N GLY A 103 -6.60 10.42 -9.87
CA GLY A 103 -6.14 11.66 -10.48
C GLY A 103 -4.62 11.68 -10.61
N GLU A 104 -4.05 12.76 -11.18
CA GLU A 104 -2.61 12.85 -11.46
C GLU A 104 -1.76 12.80 -10.18
N ALA A 105 -2.10 13.60 -9.18
CA ALA A 105 -1.37 13.61 -7.91
C ALA A 105 -1.52 12.30 -7.13
N GLU A 106 -2.70 11.70 -7.19
CA GLU A 106 -2.95 10.39 -6.60
C GLU A 106 -2.13 9.30 -7.30
N ARG A 107 -2.02 9.37 -8.63
CA ARG A 107 -1.22 8.42 -9.40
C ARG A 107 0.25 8.45 -8.99
N ASP A 108 0.82 9.62 -8.76
CA ASP A 108 2.21 9.75 -8.30
C ASP A 108 2.42 9.04 -6.96
N PHE A 109 1.50 9.23 -6.01
CA PHE A 109 1.56 8.55 -4.72
C PHE A 109 1.35 7.04 -4.84
N LEU A 110 0.37 6.60 -5.65
CA LEU A 110 0.11 5.17 -5.87
C LEU A 110 1.32 4.47 -6.51
N THR A 111 1.98 5.12 -7.45
CA THR A 111 3.19 4.59 -8.11
C THR A 111 4.31 4.41 -7.08
N PHE A 112 4.50 5.38 -6.20
CA PHE A 112 5.45 5.27 -5.09
C PHE A 112 5.08 4.12 -4.15
N SER A 113 3.81 4.02 -3.75
CA SER A 113 3.30 2.94 -2.90
C SER A 113 3.48 1.57 -3.55
N GLN A 114 3.23 1.47 -4.85
CA GLN A 114 3.45 0.24 -5.61
C GLN A 114 4.92 -0.20 -5.56
N GLN A 115 5.85 0.74 -5.70
CA GLN A 115 7.28 0.45 -5.59
C GLN A 115 7.66 -0.06 -4.21
N LEU A 116 7.12 0.53 -3.14
CA LEU A 116 7.33 0.06 -1.77
C LEU A 116 6.88 -1.39 -1.56
N CYS A 117 5.82 -1.80 -2.24
CA CYS A 117 5.23 -3.13 -2.13
C CYS A 117 5.76 -4.14 -3.17
N SER A 118 6.58 -3.70 -4.15
CA SER A 118 6.98 -4.52 -5.29
C SER A 118 7.93 -5.65 -4.93
N THR A 119 8.75 -5.45 -3.90
CA THR A 119 9.69 -6.46 -3.39
C THR A 119 9.74 -6.41 -1.87
N THR A 120 10.24 -7.46 -1.25
CA THR A 120 10.36 -7.57 0.20
C THR A 120 11.82 -7.49 0.68
N ASP A 121 12.78 -7.33 -0.22
CA ASP A 121 14.22 -7.32 0.07
C ASP A 121 14.86 -5.93 -0.10
N GLY A 122 14.05 -4.90 -0.36
CA GLY A 122 14.51 -3.54 -0.60
C GLY A 122 14.92 -3.24 -2.04
N THR A 123 14.85 -4.20 -2.96
CA THR A 123 15.21 -3.99 -4.38
C THR A 123 14.34 -2.88 -5.00
N GLY A 124 13.04 -2.88 -4.73
CA GLY A 124 12.11 -1.87 -5.27
C GLY A 124 12.42 -0.44 -4.81
N THR A 125 13.13 -0.26 -3.71
CA THR A 125 13.54 1.04 -3.17
C THR A 125 15.05 1.31 -3.27
N GLY A 126 15.81 0.37 -3.85
CA GLY A 126 17.25 0.52 -4.06
C GLY A 126 18.12 0.32 -2.82
N ILE A 127 17.59 -0.29 -1.76
CA ILE A 127 18.33 -0.52 -0.50
C ILE A 127 18.67 -1.99 -0.25
N GLN A 128 18.58 -2.84 -1.26
CA GLN A 128 18.88 -4.26 -1.14
C GLN A 128 20.26 -4.51 -0.53
N SER A 129 20.34 -5.46 0.42
CA SER A 129 21.56 -5.86 1.10
C SER A 129 21.40 -7.28 1.64
N SER A 130 22.53 -8.00 1.80
CA SER A 130 22.52 -9.36 2.32
C SER A 130 23.84 -9.70 3.01
N ASP A 131 23.82 -10.61 3.99
CA ASP A 131 25.03 -11.24 4.52
C ASP A 131 24.78 -12.71 4.85
N ASP A 132 25.89 -13.45 5.11
CA ASP A 132 25.84 -14.90 5.33
C ASP A 132 25.16 -15.30 6.65
N LYS A 133 25.12 -14.39 7.62
CA LYS A 133 24.59 -14.66 8.96
C LYS A 133 23.10 -14.38 9.06
N PHE A 134 22.66 -13.26 8.49
CA PHE A 134 21.28 -12.74 8.64
C PHE A 134 20.46 -12.81 7.34
N GLY A 135 21.09 -13.20 6.22
CA GLY A 135 20.42 -13.25 4.93
C GLY A 135 20.14 -11.85 4.33
N PRO A 136 19.15 -11.74 3.46
CA PRO A 136 18.83 -10.49 2.80
C PRO A 136 18.17 -9.47 3.74
N LEU A 137 18.35 -8.18 3.44
CA LEU A 137 17.55 -7.12 4.02
C LEU A 137 16.07 -7.36 3.67
N THR A 138 15.20 -7.14 4.63
CA THR A 138 13.74 -7.11 4.38
C THR A 138 13.23 -5.69 4.44
N CYS A 139 12.29 -5.35 3.56
CA CYS A 139 11.68 -4.03 3.48
C CYS A 139 10.19 -4.21 3.15
N ILE A 140 9.34 -3.95 4.14
CA ILE A 140 7.92 -4.27 4.10
C ILE A 140 7.10 -3.02 4.35
N SER A 141 6.12 -2.75 3.49
CA SER A 141 5.07 -1.78 3.79
C SER A 141 3.94 -2.49 4.55
N GLY A 142 3.86 -2.26 5.84
CA GLY A 142 2.94 -2.96 6.73
C GLY A 142 1.57 -2.30 6.87
N THR A 143 1.50 -0.96 6.80
CA THR A 143 0.22 -0.24 6.93
C THR A 143 0.14 0.95 6.01
N ILE A 144 -1.09 1.28 5.62
CA ILE A 144 -1.47 2.56 5.05
C ILE A 144 -2.72 3.04 5.76
N ARG A 145 -2.79 4.33 6.09
CA ARG A 145 -3.92 4.96 6.78
C ARG A 145 -4.27 6.28 6.15
N THR A 146 -5.55 6.57 6.12
CA THR A 146 -6.07 7.88 5.78
C THR A 146 -6.15 8.72 7.05
N LYS A 147 -5.46 9.85 7.07
CA LYS A 147 -5.45 10.78 8.21
C LYS A 147 -5.85 12.16 7.72
N GLY A 148 -7.15 12.46 7.78
CA GLY A 148 -7.69 13.71 7.25
C GLY A 148 -7.50 13.80 5.75
N ASP A 149 -6.66 14.73 5.30
CA ASP A 149 -6.39 14.99 3.89
C ASP A 149 -5.10 14.35 3.36
N VAL A 150 -4.43 13.49 4.16
CA VAL A 150 -3.20 12.81 3.76
C VAL A 150 -3.30 11.29 3.95
N TYR A 151 -2.48 10.55 3.19
CA TYR A 151 -2.20 9.14 3.43
C TYR A 151 -0.87 9.02 4.16
N VAL A 152 -0.81 8.09 5.13
CA VAL A 152 0.42 7.76 5.85
C VAL A 152 0.71 6.28 5.64
N GLN A 153 1.84 5.99 5.04
CA GLN A 153 2.29 4.62 4.76
C GLN A 153 3.54 4.31 5.55
N THR A 154 3.55 3.16 6.22
CA THR A 154 4.69 2.72 7.04
C THR A 154 5.54 1.70 6.31
N VAL A 155 6.83 1.70 6.63
CA VAL A 155 7.81 0.72 6.16
C VAL A 155 8.57 0.19 7.36
N ASP A 156 8.66 -1.14 7.46
CA ASP A 156 9.49 -1.87 8.42
C ASP A 156 10.62 -2.51 7.65
N SER A 157 11.85 -2.18 8.01
CA SER A 157 13.04 -2.72 7.38
C SER A 157 13.90 -3.44 8.42
N ARG A 158 14.27 -4.68 8.14
CA ARG A 158 15.19 -5.49 8.92
C ARG A 158 16.46 -5.63 8.12
N TYR A 159 17.59 -5.17 8.66
CA TYR A 159 18.81 -5.09 7.88
C TYR A 159 19.95 -5.92 8.50
N PRO A 160 20.78 -6.53 7.63
CA PRO A 160 21.95 -7.31 8.05
C PRO A 160 23.11 -6.40 8.47
N THR A 161 24.19 -6.99 8.95
CA THR A 161 25.41 -6.26 9.34
C THR A 161 26.16 -5.61 8.18
N SER A 162 25.82 -5.96 6.93
CA SER A 162 26.40 -5.38 5.72
C SER A 162 25.88 -3.97 5.40
N THR A 163 24.87 -3.47 6.15
CA THR A 163 24.34 -2.12 6.00
C THR A 163 24.01 -1.52 7.36
N THR A 164 23.59 -0.25 7.38
CA THR A 164 23.20 0.47 8.60
C THR A 164 21.85 1.15 8.42
N GLY A 165 21.21 1.53 9.54
CA GLY A 165 19.95 2.28 9.50
C GLY A 165 20.08 3.62 8.77
N GLU A 166 21.26 4.25 8.78
CA GLU A 166 21.53 5.50 8.07
C GLU A 166 21.56 5.34 6.54
N ALA A 167 21.89 4.13 6.05
CA ALA A 167 21.93 3.82 4.62
C ALA A 167 20.55 3.50 4.03
N ILE A 168 19.55 3.28 4.89
CA ILE A 168 18.18 2.93 4.51
C ILE A 168 17.34 4.21 4.43
#